data_97765dddcf10026a1cdfcf1bb16812a4
#
_entry.id   97765dddcf10026a1cdfcf1bb16812a4
#
_cell.length_a   1.000
_cell.length_b   1.000
_cell.length_c   1.000
_cell.angle_alpha   90.00
_cell.angle_beta   90.00
_cell.angle_gamma   90.00
#
_symmetry.space_group_name_H-M   'P 1'
#
loop_
_entity.id
_entity.type
_entity.pdbx_description
1 polymer ?
#
loop_
_entity_poly.entity_id
_entity_poly.type
_entity_poly.pdbx_seq_one_letter_code
_entity_poly.pdbx_strand_id
1 'polypeptide(L)'
;MKFLLTPLLGFTLSFSVFADTIRLSTPVAQDAQSETFGVKLNSSLPKLSMANLATESATHLAKPFQVEARIAKVCQKKGCFFIAQQDEHILRVSFRDYGFFIPTDSSGKTVTLAGELIKKNLSLEQATHFKADLKSETNLLKAGVVYEIVADSVKIPRS
;
A
#
# COMPACT_ATOMS: atom_id res chain seq x y z
N MET A 1 -63.99 -16.36 20.44
CA MET A 1 -63.32 -15.54 19.49
C MET A 1 -61.77 -15.70 19.71
N LYS A 2 -61.11 -16.49 18.83
CA LYS A 2 -59.63 -16.71 18.90
C LYS A 2 -58.99 -15.78 17.91
N PHE A 3 -58.22 -14.80 18.41
CA PHE A 3 -57.37 -13.92 17.58
C PHE A 3 -56.08 -14.66 17.26
N LEU A 4 -55.89 -14.99 15.97
CA LEU A 4 -54.65 -15.50 15.43
C LEU A 4 -53.70 -14.30 15.16
N LEU A 5 -52.64 -14.17 15.95
CA LEU A 5 -51.56 -13.24 15.73
C LEU A 5 -50.55 -13.85 14.72
N THR A 6 -50.54 -13.38 13.51
CA THR A 6 -49.53 -13.74 12.50
C THR A 6 -48.24 -12.92 12.72
N PRO A 7 -47.06 -13.53 12.92
CA PRO A 7 -45.81 -12.76 12.97
C PRO A 7 -45.37 -12.34 11.55
N LEU A 8 -45.26 -11.05 11.32
CA LEU A 8 -44.69 -10.47 10.12
C LEU A 8 -43.14 -10.61 10.16
N LEU A 9 -42.62 -11.57 9.39
CA LEU A 9 -41.19 -11.82 9.27
C LEU A 9 -40.57 -10.72 8.39
N GLY A 10 -39.99 -9.72 9.03
CA GLY A 10 -39.25 -8.62 8.33
C GLY A 10 -37.97 -9.13 7.72
N PHE A 11 -37.93 -9.22 6.40
CA PHE A 11 -36.73 -9.56 5.62
C PHE A 11 -35.89 -8.30 5.46
N THR A 12 -34.80 -8.15 6.27
CA THR A 12 -33.84 -7.07 6.14
C THR A 12 -32.88 -7.37 5.01
N LEU A 13 -33.03 -6.69 3.87
CA LEU A 13 -32.02 -6.69 2.80
C LEU A 13 -30.79 -5.91 3.27
N SER A 14 -29.71 -6.63 3.57
CA SER A 14 -28.41 -6.03 3.80
C SER A 14 -27.77 -5.65 2.45
N PHE A 15 -27.78 -4.36 2.12
CA PHE A 15 -27.03 -3.84 0.98
C PHE A 15 -25.54 -3.81 1.34
N SER A 16 -24.77 -4.71 0.74
CA SER A 16 -23.30 -4.63 0.78
C SER A 16 -22.86 -3.49 -0.12
N VAL A 17 -22.42 -2.39 0.48
CA VAL A 17 -21.75 -1.29 -0.26
C VAL A 17 -20.35 -1.75 -0.61
N PHE A 18 -20.13 -2.17 -1.85
CA PHE A 18 -18.79 -2.38 -2.38
C PHE A 18 -18.21 -1.02 -2.70
N ALA A 19 -17.11 -0.65 -2.04
CA ALA A 19 -16.34 0.53 -2.42
C ALA A 19 -15.67 0.23 -3.77
N ASP A 20 -15.89 1.08 -4.77
CA ASP A 20 -15.28 0.92 -6.09
C ASP A 20 -13.75 1.00 -5.99
N THR A 21 -13.06 0.01 -6.55
CA THR A 21 -11.61 -0.03 -6.64
C THR A 21 -11.14 0.96 -7.71
N ILE A 22 -10.27 1.89 -7.32
CA ILE A 22 -9.63 2.82 -8.26
C ILE A 22 -8.38 2.14 -8.83
N ARG A 23 -8.30 2.03 -10.16
CA ARG A 23 -7.17 1.48 -10.91
C ARG A 23 -6.79 2.46 -12.03
N LEU A 24 -5.76 3.27 -11.80
CA LEU A 24 -5.34 4.31 -12.75
C LEU A 24 -4.21 3.85 -13.67
N SER A 25 -3.48 2.80 -13.30
CA SER A 25 -2.38 2.27 -14.12
C SER A 25 -2.68 0.87 -14.64
N THR A 26 -2.19 0.61 -15.85
CA THR A 26 -2.17 -0.73 -16.44
C THR A 26 -0.94 -1.48 -15.96
N PRO A 27 -1.03 -2.77 -15.59
CA PRO A 27 0.14 -3.55 -15.24
C PRO A 27 1.05 -3.74 -16.47
N VAL A 28 2.37 -3.65 -16.25
CA VAL A 28 3.40 -3.88 -17.30
C VAL A 28 3.70 -5.36 -17.51
N ALA A 29 3.31 -6.20 -16.55
CA ALA A 29 3.34 -7.66 -16.66
C ALA A 29 2.22 -8.23 -15.79
N GLN A 30 1.63 -9.35 -16.22
CA GLN A 30 0.59 -10.04 -15.48
C GLN A 30 0.58 -11.53 -15.82
N ASP A 31 0.20 -12.33 -14.83
CA ASP A 31 -0.06 -13.76 -14.94
C ASP A 31 -1.33 -14.14 -14.17
N ALA A 32 -1.62 -15.43 -14.03
CA ALA A 32 -2.80 -15.90 -13.29
C ALA A 32 -2.75 -15.53 -11.79
N GLN A 33 -1.57 -15.33 -11.22
CA GLN A 33 -1.33 -15.15 -9.79
C GLN A 33 -1.02 -13.71 -9.40
N SER A 34 -0.52 -12.89 -10.34
CA SER A 34 0.01 -11.55 -9.99
C SER A 34 -0.08 -10.53 -11.12
N GLU A 35 0.04 -9.28 -10.74
CA GLU A 35 0.18 -8.11 -11.61
C GLU A 35 1.39 -7.29 -11.18
N THR A 36 2.16 -6.77 -12.14
CA THR A 36 3.32 -5.91 -11.87
C THR A 36 3.06 -4.52 -12.42
N PHE A 37 3.22 -3.51 -11.58
CA PHE A 37 3.05 -2.10 -11.92
C PHE A 37 4.41 -1.39 -11.91
N GLY A 38 4.55 -0.33 -12.71
CA GLY A 38 5.80 0.40 -12.91
C GLY A 38 6.63 -0.20 -14.02
N VAL A 39 7.85 -0.68 -13.73
CA VAL A 39 8.67 -1.43 -14.68
C VAL A 39 8.67 -2.93 -14.34
N LYS A 40 9.17 -3.78 -15.23
CA LYS A 40 9.34 -5.21 -14.94
C LYS A 40 10.24 -5.39 -13.72
N LEU A 41 9.83 -6.27 -12.81
CA LEU A 41 10.60 -6.58 -11.61
C LEU A 41 11.96 -7.18 -11.98
N ASN A 42 13.05 -6.55 -11.53
CA ASN A 42 14.40 -7.08 -11.72
C ASN A 42 14.75 -8.04 -10.58
N SER A 43 14.66 -9.34 -10.83
CA SER A 43 14.92 -10.38 -9.84
C SER A 43 16.40 -10.53 -9.44
N SER A 44 17.33 -9.86 -10.14
CA SER A 44 18.77 -9.91 -9.82
C SER A 44 19.19 -8.90 -8.75
N LEU A 45 18.29 -7.98 -8.34
CA LEU A 45 18.60 -7.02 -7.29
C LEU A 45 18.76 -7.70 -5.92
N PRO A 46 19.62 -7.15 -5.03
CA PRO A 46 19.74 -7.62 -3.67
C PRO A 46 18.39 -7.68 -2.95
N LYS A 47 18.08 -8.78 -2.28
CA LYS A 47 16.89 -8.91 -1.46
C LYS A 47 17.19 -8.43 -0.04
N LEU A 48 16.48 -7.42 0.41
CA LEU A 48 16.57 -6.88 1.77
C LEU A 48 15.26 -7.16 2.52
N SER A 49 15.33 -7.13 3.85
CA SER A 49 14.15 -7.14 4.70
C SER A 49 13.73 -5.72 5.04
N MET A 50 12.48 -5.53 5.48
CA MET A 50 12.02 -4.25 6.03
C MET A 50 12.85 -3.85 7.27
N ALA A 51 13.30 -4.83 8.08
CA ALA A 51 14.17 -4.59 9.21
C ALA A 51 15.52 -3.98 8.78
N ASN A 52 16.19 -4.53 7.75
CA ASN A 52 17.43 -3.95 7.22
C ASN A 52 17.21 -2.51 6.77
N LEU A 53 16.14 -2.24 6.02
CA LEU A 53 15.83 -0.89 5.52
C LEU A 53 15.53 0.09 6.66
N ALA A 54 14.90 -0.35 7.74
CA ALA A 54 14.55 0.50 8.86
C ALA A 54 15.72 0.76 9.83
N THR A 55 16.51 -0.28 10.14
CA THR A 55 17.58 -0.19 11.16
C THR A 55 18.93 0.24 10.58
N GLU A 56 19.19 -0.06 9.31
CA GLU A 56 20.45 0.24 8.61
C GLU A 56 20.22 1.22 7.44
N SER A 57 19.23 2.10 7.59
CA SER A 57 18.75 2.99 6.51
C SER A 57 19.87 3.75 5.80
N ALA A 58 20.86 4.27 6.55
CA ALA A 58 21.96 5.04 5.98
C ALA A 58 22.85 4.20 5.04
N THR A 59 22.99 2.90 5.30
CA THR A 59 23.78 1.96 4.51
C THR A 59 23.12 1.64 3.17
N HIS A 60 21.78 1.73 3.11
CA HIS A 60 20.99 1.34 1.94
C HIS A 60 20.51 2.54 1.11
N LEU A 61 20.84 3.78 1.49
CA LEU A 61 20.46 4.98 0.74
C LEU A 61 20.94 4.94 -0.72
N ALA A 62 20.01 5.27 -1.63
CA ALA A 62 20.24 5.37 -3.07
C ALA A 62 20.84 4.11 -3.72
N LYS A 63 20.66 2.96 -3.10
CA LYS A 63 21.06 1.66 -3.66
C LYS A 63 19.83 0.88 -4.04
N PRO A 64 19.76 0.32 -5.27
CA PRO A 64 18.61 -0.46 -5.68
C PRO A 64 18.55 -1.82 -4.94
N PHE A 65 17.35 -2.20 -4.53
CA PHE A 65 17.05 -3.45 -3.82
C PHE A 65 15.68 -4.01 -4.21
N GLN A 66 15.44 -5.24 -3.79
CA GLN A 66 14.10 -5.81 -3.67
C GLN A 66 13.75 -6.01 -2.20
N VAL A 67 12.47 -5.84 -1.87
CA VAL A 67 11.94 -6.16 -0.55
C VAL A 67 10.53 -6.74 -0.68
N GLU A 68 10.21 -7.69 0.20
CA GLU A 68 8.86 -8.20 0.39
C GLU A 68 8.24 -7.52 1.61
N ALA A 69 7.03 -7.00 1.47
CA ALA A 69 6.32 -6.34 2.55
C ALA A 69 4.81 -6.46 2.38
N ARG A 70 4.09 -6.40 3.49
CA ARG A 70 2.63 -6.29 3.48
C ARG A 70 2.24 -4.84 3.25
N ILE A 71 1.25 -4.60 2.40
CA ILE A 71 0.62 -3.29 2.27
C ILE A 71 -0.33 -3.10 3.45
N ALA A 72 0.04 -2.24 4.39
CA ALA A 72 -0.82 -1.92 5.54
C ALA A 72 -1.97 -1.00 5.14
N LYS A 73 -1.70 0.01 4.33
CA LYS A 73 -2.67 1.00 3.84
C LYS A 73 -2.25 1.49 2.46
N VAL A 74 -3.23 1.83 1.61
CA VAL A 74 -3.04 2.46 0.30
C VAL A 74 -3.73 3.83 0.31
N CYS A 75 -3.16 4.81 -0.37
CA CYS A 75 -3.81 6.10 -0.67
C CYS A 75 -5.14 5.86 -1.39
N GLN A 76 -6.25 6.21 -0.72
CA GLN A 76 -7.60 5.90 -1.21
C GLN A 76 -8.08 6.85 -2.31
N LYS A 77 -7.37 7.95 -2.57
CA LYS A 77 -7.69 8.87 -3.67
C LYS A 77 -7.31 8.32 -5.03
N LYS A 78 -6.11 7.70 -5.13
CA LYS A 78 -5.54 7.32 -6.44
C LYS A 78 -4.69 6.05 -6.40
N GLY A 79 -4.33 5.54 -5.22
CA GLY A 79 -3.31 4.49 -5.11
C GLY A 79 -1.89 5.01 -5.36
N CYS A 80 -1.62 6.30 -5.12
CA CYS A 80 -0.39 7.00 -5.48
C CYS A 80 0.78 6.81 -4.50
N PHE A 81 0.54 6.18 -3.37
CA PHE A 81 1.51 5.70 -2.41
C PHE A 81 0.85 4.66 -1.49
N PHE A 82 1.66 3.93 -0.76
CA PHE A 82 1.17 3.01 0.27
C PHE A 82 2.12 2.95 1.46
N ILE A 83 1.66 2.33 2.53
CA ILE A 83 2.44 2.01 3.71
C ILE A 83 2.83 0.54 3.64
N ALA A 84 4.11 0.29 3.51
CA ALA A 84 4.71 -1.04 3.63
C ALA A 84 4.96 -1.34 5.11
N GLN A 85 4.63 -2.55 5.54
CA GLN A 85 4.83 -3.01 6.91
C GLN A 85 5.33 -4.46 6.91
N GLN A 86 6.26 -4.72 7.82
CA GLN A 86 6.64 -6.06 8.24
C GLN A 86 6.99 -5.98 9.72
N ASP A 87 6.28 -6.72 10.54
CA ASP A 87 6.35 -6.65 12.00
C ASP A 87 6.12 -5.20 12.48
N GLU A 88 7.02 -4.64 13.30
CA GLU A 88 6.98 -3.25 13.76
C GLU A 88 7.54 -2.23 12.76
N HIS A 89 8.19 -2.69 11.69
CA HIS A 89 8.84 -1.81 10.71
C HIS A 89 7.85 -1.29 9.68
N ILE A 90 7.77 0.03 9.59
CA ILE A 90 6.84 0.73 8.69
C ILE A 90 7.63 1.72 7.85
N LEU A 91 7.45 1.67 6.53
CA LEU A 91 7.98 2.64 5.57
C LEU A 91 6.89 3.08 4.60
N ARG A 92 6.90 4.37 4.27
CA ARG A 92 6.11 4.87 3.16
C ARG A 92 6.75 4.45 1.84
N VAL A 93 5.95 4.05 0.88
CA VAL A 93 6.38 3.73 -0.48
C VAL A 93 5.69 4.69 -1.45
N SER A 94 6.45 5.51 -2.12
CA SER A 94 6.03 6.31 -3.26
C SER A 94 6.56 5.68 -4.56
N PHE A 95 6.11 6.20 -5.70
CA PHE A 95 6.49 5.66 -6.99
C PHE A 95 7.40 6.63 -7.74
N ARG A 96 8.38 6.08 -8.48
CA ARG A 96 9.37 6.86 -9.25
C ARG A 96 8.64 7.85 -10.15
N ASP A 97 9.00 9.12 -10.01
CA ASP A 97 8.50 10.25 -10.81
C ASP A 97 6.98 10.35 -10.88
N TYR A 98 6.26 9.77 -9.88
CA TYR A 98 4.80 9.70 -9.88
C TYR A 98 4.24 8.99 -11.13
N GLY A 99 5.03 8.06 -11.69
CA GLY A 99 4.82 7.49 -13.02
C GLY A 99 3.80 6.35 -13.09
N PHE A 100 3.40 5.79 -11.94
CA PHE A 100 2.36 4.75 -11.86
C PHE A 100 1.69 4.73 -10.51
N PHE A 101 0.57 4.01 -10.42
CA PHE A 101 -0.22 3.84 -9.20
C PHE A 101 -0.61 2.38 -9.03
N ILE A 102 -0.92 1.97 -7.80
CA ILE A 102 -1.43 0.63 -7.52
C ILE A 102 -2.94 0.68 -7.25
N PRO A 103 -3.66 -0.42 -7.43
CA PRO A 103 -5.09 -0.48 -7.11
C PRO A 103 -5.37 -0.16 -5.64
N THR A 104 -6.43 0.61 -5.36
CA THR A 104 -6.75 1.04 -4.00
C THR A 104 -7.20 -0.10 -3.08
N ASP A 105 -7.58 -1.24 -3.63
CA ASP A 105 -7.95 -2.48 -2.93
C ASP A 105 -6.73 -3.37 -2.60
N SER A 106 -5.50 -2.89 -2.82
CA SER A 106 -4.27 -3.65 -2.55
C SER A 106 -3.91 -3.75 -1.06
N SER A 107 -4.62 -3.07 -0.16
CA SER A 107 -4.39 -3.18 1.29
C SER A 107 -4.52 -4.64 1.77
N GLY A 108 -3.62 -5.05 2.65
CA GLY A 108 -3.56 -6.41 3.20
C GLY A 108 -2.74 -7.40 2.38
N LYS A 109 -2.45 -7.12 1.12
CA LYS A 109 -1.66 -8.00 0.25
C LYS A 109 -0.17 -7.91 0.59
N THR A 110 0.53 -9.05 0.49
CA THR A 110 2.00 -9.10 0.56
C THR A 110 2.54 -8.94 -0.85
N VAL A 111 3.40 -7.96 -1.05
CA VAL A 111 3.95 -7.57 -2.36
C VAL A 111 5.45 -7.69 -2.38
N THR A 112 6.00 -7.93 -3.58
CA THR A 112 7.43 -7.77 -3.85
C THR A 112 7.61 -6.46 -4.59
N LEU A 113 8.44 -5.56 -4.07
CA LEU A 113 8.77 -4.31 -4.74
C LEU A 113 10.27 -4.19 -4.98
N ALA A 114 10.63 -3.45 -6.03
CA ALA A 114 11.99 -3.03 -6.31
C ALA A 114 12.05 -1.50 -6.31
N GLY A 115 13.12 -0.94 -5.76
CA GLY A 115 13.29 0.52 -5.67
C GLY A 115 14.53 0.90 -4.89
N GLU A 116 14.56 2.12 -4.42
CA GLU A 116 15.64 2.71 -3.64
C GLU A 116 15.10 3.35 -2.37
N LEU A 117 15.95 3.42 -1.33
CA LEU A 117 15.64 4.14 -0.10
C LEU A 117 16.14 5.59 -0.22
N ILE A 118 15.28 6.54 0.09
CA ILE A 118 15.64 7.96 0.16
C ILE A 118 15.44 8.50 1.58
N LYS A 119 16.19 9.55 1.92
CA LYS A 119 15.99 10.33 3.15
C LYS A 119 15.17 11.57 2.81
N LYS A 120 14.15 11.84 3.61
CA LYS A 120 13.22 12.95 3.40
C LYS A 120 12.95 13.67 4.72
N ASN A 121 12.71 14.97 4.64
CA ASN A 121 12.19 15.73 5.78
C ASN A 121 10.68 15.94 5.57
N LEU A 122 9.88 15.31 6.43
CA LEU A 122 8.43 15.35 6.36
C LEU A 122 7.91 16.46 7.28
N SER A 123 7.19 17.43 6.74
CA SER A 123 6.53 18.47 7.55
C SER A 123 5.31 17.89 8.29
N LEU A 124 4.87 18.58 9.34
CA LEU A 124 3.64 18.22 10.06
C LEU A 124 2.41 18.27 9.14
N GLU A 125 2.35 19.26 8.25
CA GLU A 125 1.28 19.41 7.26
C GLU A 125 1.24 18.20 6.32
N GLN A 126 2.40 17.79 5.79
CA GLN A 126 2.52 16.60 4.93
C GLN A 126 2.10 15.32 5.66
N ALA A 127 2.54 15.13 6.91
CA ALA A 127 2.15 13.97 7.71
C ALA A 127 0.63 13.91 7.93
N THR A 128 0.01 15.06 8.20
CA THR A 128 -1.43 15.19 8.38
C THR A 128 -2.18 14.91 7.06
N HIS A 129 -1.67 15.43 5.95
CA HIS A 129 -2.23 15.19 4.62
C HIS A 129 -2.21 13.69 4.25
N PHE A 130 -1.08 13.03 4.47
CA PHE A 130 -0.96 11.58 4.22
C PHE A 130 -1.89 10.75 5.10
N LYS A 131 -2.11 11.15 6.35
CA LYS A 131 -3.09 10.51 7.24
C LYS A 131 -4.49 10.57 6.63
N ALA A 132 -4.90 11.74 6.11
CA ALA A 132 -6.21 11.93 5.47
C ALA A 132 -6.33 11.08 4.19
N ASP A 133 -5.29 11.04 3.35
CA ASP A 133 -5.28 10.26 2.11
C ASP A 133 -5.35 8.74 2.34
N LEU A 134 -4.82 8.28 3.47
CA LEU A 134 -4.89 6.88 3.89
C LEU A 134 -6.22 6.52 4.57
N LYS A 135 -7.09 7.51 4.84
CA LYS A 135 -8.28 7.33 5.68
C LYS A 135 -7.95 6.61 6.99
N SER A 136 -6.83 7.01 7.62
CA SER A 136 -6.31 6.38 8.84
C SER A 136 -6.64 7.24 10.06
N GLU A 137 -7.08 6.62 11.14
CA GLU A 137 -7.31 7.31 12.43
C GLU A 137 -6.00 7.58 13.17
N THR A 138 -4.97 6.75 12.93
CA THR A 138 -3.65 6.89 13.55
C THR A 138 -2.65 7.53 12.60
N ASN A 139 -1.67 8.26 13.17
CA ASN A 139 -0.53 8.78 12.42
C ASN A 139 0.49 7.65 12.18
N LEU A 140 0.42 7.03 11.00
CA LEU A 140 1.41 6.03 10.58
C LEU A 140 2.74 6.68 10.18
N LEU A 141 2.72 7.97 9.82
CA LEU A 141 3.89 8.75 9.45
C LEU A 141 4.02 9.96 10.38
N LYS A 142 5.21 10.16 10.94
CA LYS A 142 5.52 11.29 11.83
C LYS A 142 6.30 12.35 11.07
N ALA A 143 6.13 13.63 11.46
CA ALA A 143 6.97 14.72 10.96
C ALA A 143 8.42 14.54 11.41
N GLY A 144 9.35 15.11 10.64
CA GLY A 144 10.78 15.04 10.88
C GLY A 144 11.53 14.27 9.79
N VAL A 145 12.74 13.86 10.09
CA VAL A 145 13.55 13.07 9.17
C VAL A 145 12.99 11.65 9.11
N VAL A 146 12.60 11.23 7.91
CA VAL A 146 12.06 9.90 7.63
C VAL A 146 12.81 9.26 6.46
N TYR A 147 12.75 7.95 6.40
CA TYR A 147 13.18 7.19 5.23
C TYR A 147 11.94 6.73 4.46
N GLU A 148 12.03 6.76 3.14
CA GLU A 148 10.95 6.43 2.23
C GLU A 148 11.50 5.54 1.12
N ILE A 149 10.74 4.54 0.69
CA ILE A 149 11.07 3.76 -0.50
C ILE A 149 10.48 4.46 -1.71
N VAL A 150 11.30 4.73 -2.72
CA VAL A 150 10.84 5.11 -4.05
C VAL A 150 10.86 3.87 -4.91
N ALA A 151 9.68 3.31 -5.18
CA ALA A 151 9.55 2.08 -5.93
C ALA A 151 9.55 2.34 -7.45
N ASP A 152 10.31 1.52 -8.16
CA ASP A 152 10.31 1.43 -9.63
C ASP A 152 9.32 0.36 -10.10
N SER A 153 9.10 -0.67 -9.29
CA SER A 153 8.25 -1.82 -9.59
C SER A 153 7.55 -2.34 -8.35
N VAL A 154 6.28 -2.72 -8.50
CA VAL A 154 5.50 -3.40 -7.44
C VAL A 154 4.76 -4.58 -8.06
N LYS A 155 5.08 -5.79 -7.62
CA LYS A 155 4.39 -7.04 -7.98
C LYS A 155 3.38 -7.38 -6.91
N ILE A 156 2.10 -7.41 -7.27
CA ILE A 156 0.95 -7.57 -6.38
C ILE A 156 0.24 -8.89 -6.70
N PRO A 157 0.00 -9.78 -5.73
CA PRO A 157 -0.83 -10.96 -5.96
C PRO A 157 -2.29 -10.56 -6.24
N ARG A 158 -2.98 -11.33 -7.08
CA ARG A 158 -4.37 -11.06 -7.48
C ARG A 158 -5.39 -11.39 -6.40
N SER A 159 -5.08 -12.32 -5.53
CA SER A 159 -5.94 -12.79 -4.42
C SER A 159 -5.14 -13.04 -3.18
#